data_9a60d77e0022c3cff29b62c187d74c71
#
_entry.id   9a60d77e0022c3cff29b62c187d74c71
#
_cell.length_a   1.000
_cell.length_b   1.000
_cell.length_c   1.000
_cell.angle_alpha   90.00
_cell.angle_beta   90.00
_cell.angle_gamma   90.00
#
_symmetry.space_group_name_H-M   'P 1'
#
loop_
_entity.id
_entity.type
_entity.pdbx_description
1 polymer ?
#
loop_
_entity_poly.entity_id
_entity_poly.type
_entity_poly.pdbx_seq_one_letter_code
_entity_poly.pdbx_strand_id
1 'polypeptide(L)'
;MNQFHPGTSTVFDSASYDNNLTYLKRRQHNCGVGPNYVGINNYKSGEAERYTAALNNGGIFLHEGRNASRSQDIVCVIPVRTGVVDRKANGCENDEARSMSLSGVATGTRIQLFDSGSGNTQDDHITIDVKRNIGIGERVVIPSFESDASNSNYQAVYNRNNGLDGKTSRIVIGRTPTNFSDASVAFYEGTNASQNLDCVIPFSSSYTMKMKSNSFGCSNDEIKSARIIKAKAGASFTLTGHPQGNFNEGRTTVEILRDITLPVVIPSFNSSYSNSDVKVTNYTKAIGGKISFGYIGGAQ
;
A
#
# COMPACT_ATOMS: atom_id res chain seq x y z
N MET A 1 39.08 -3.59 -15.60
CA MET A 1 38.27 -2.55 -14.95
C MET A 1 38.15 -1.39 -15.94
N ASN A 2 36.99 -1.20 -16.55
CA ASN A 2 36.78 -0.03 -17.39
C ASN A 2 36.69 1.19 -16.49
N GLN A 3 37.65 2.07 -16.57
CA GLN A 3 37.62 3.37 -15.91
C GLN A 3 36.52 4.20 -16.61
N PHE A 4 35.41 4.41 -15.94
CA PHE A 4 34.45 5.42 -16.38
C PHE A 4 35.06 6.79 -16.14
N HIS A 5 35.45 7.46 -17.22
CA HIS A 5 35.85 8.85 -17.15
C HIS A 5 34.64 9.72 -16.83
N PRO A 6 34.75 10.71 -15.94
CA PRO A 6 33.65 11.62 -15.60
C PRO A 6 33.05 12.38 -16.78
N GLY A 7 33.74 12.41 -17.93
CA GLY A 7 33.28 13.08 -19.15
C GLY A 7 32.49 12.23 -20.13
N THR A 8 32.33 10.93 -19.90
CA THR A 8 31.60 10.02 -20.82
C THR A 8 30.20 9.68 -20.35
N SER A 9 29.66 10.44 -19.43
CA SER A 9 28.37 10.18 -18.78
C SER A 9 27.13 10.55 -19.62
N THR A 10 27.24 10.69 -20.93
CA THR A 10 26.09 10.88 -21.82
C THR A 10 25.06 9.76 -21.70
N VAL A 11 25.44 8.57 -21.21
CA VAL A 11 24.49 7.49 -20.89
C VAL A 11 23.55 7.88 -19.74
N PHE A 12 23.92 8.88 -18.95
CA PHE A 12 23.12 9.35 -17.81
C PHE A 12 22.36 10.65 -18.09
N ASP A 13 22.65 11.29 -19.22
CA ASP A 13 22.08 12.59 -19.58
C ASP A 13 20.98 12.48 -20.65
N SER A 14 20.49 11.29 -20.97
CA SER A 14 19.32 11.19 -21.84
C SER A 14 18.13 11.84 -21.13
N ALA A 15 17.63 12.90 -21.69
CA ALA A 15 16.54 13.75 -21.15
C ALA A 15 15.21 13.00 -20.94
N SER A 16 15.12 11.74 -21.35
CA SER A 16 13.97 10.89 -21.20
C SER A 16 13.95 10.10 -19.87
N TYR A 17 15.05 10.10 -19.11
CA TYR A 17 15.10 9.40 -17.83
C TYR A 17 14.81 10.36 -16.70
N ASP A 18 13.95 9.90 -15.80
CA ASP A 18 13.78 10.49 -14.52
C ASP A 18 15.15 10.77 -13.90
N ASN A 19 15.31 12.00 -13.46
CA ASN A 19 16.53 12.45 -12.81
C ASN A 19 16.91 11.60 -11.58
N ASN A 20 15.94 10.92 -10.94
CA ASN A 20 16.21 9.96 -9.88
C ASN A 20 16.89 8.69 -10.39
N LEU A 21 16.47 8.17 -11.55
CA LEU A 21 17.13 7.01 -12.15
C LEU A 21 18.58 7.35 -12.50
N THR A 22 18.81 8.54 -13.02
CA THR A 22 20.15 9.05 -13.30
C THR A 22 20.97 9.17 -12.01
N TYR A 23 20.36 9.70 -10.95
CA TYR A 23 21.01 9.80 -9.63
C TYR A 23 21.36 8.44 -9.04
N LEU A 24 20.44 7.48 -9.07
CA LEU A 24 20.69 6.12 -8.59
C LEU A 24 21.77 5.41 -9.40
N LYS A 25 21.74 5.55 -10.73
CA LYS A 25 22.79 5.01 -11.59
C LYS A 25 24.15 5.64 -11.28
N ARG A 26 24.21 6.94 -11.08
CA ARG A 26 25.43 7.64 -10.65
C ARG A 26 25.93 7.10 -9.31
N ARG A 27 25.03 6.88 -8.35
CA ARG A 27 25.38 6.27 -7.07
C ARG A 27 25.95 4.87 -7.23
N GLN A 28 25.34 4.04 -8.05
CA GLN A 28 25.80 2.67 -8.33
C GLN A 28 27.23 2.63 -8.90
N HIS A 29 27.60 3.61 -9.70
CA HIS A 29 28.88 3.64 -10.40
C HIS A 29 29.91 4.57 -9.77
N ASN A 30 29.55 5.27 -8.71
CA ASN A 30 30.47 6.19 -8.07
C ASN A 30 31.38 5.44 -7.09
N CYS A 31 32.62 5.27 -7.48
CA CYS A 31 33.69 4.72 -6.62
C CYS A 31 34.29 5.76 -5.66
N GLY A 32 33.59 6.80 -5.30
CA GLY A 32 34.00 7.75 -4.27
C GLY A 32 35.00 8.81 -4.72
N VAL A 33 35.07 9.13 -6.01
CA VAL A 33 36.02 10.11 -6.54
C VAL A 33 35.30 11.32 -7.10
N GLY A 34 35.16 12.37 -6.32
CA GLY A 34 34.76 13.69 -6.77
C GLY A 34 33.89 14.46 -5.77
N PRO A 35 34.01 15.78 -5.69
CA PRO A 35 33.32 16.61 -4.68
C PRO A 35 31.80 16.73 -4.86
N ASN A 36 31.26 16.24 -5.97
CA ASN A 36 29.81 16.31 -6.28
C ASN A 36 29.09 14.99 -6.13
N TYR A 37 29.74 13.99 -5.59
CA TYR A 37 29.15 12.67 -5.39
C TYR A 37 29.02 12.41 -3.91
N VAL A 38 27.82 12.28 -3.42
CA VAL A 38 27.60 11.73 -2.09
C VAL A 38 28.15 10.30 -2.12
N GLY A 39 29.16 10.03 -1.32
CA GLY A 39 29.89 8.77 -1.36
C GLY A 39 28.98 7.57 -1.13
N ILE A 40 29.13 6.56 -1.98
CA ILE A 40 28.42 5.28 -1.89
C ILE A 40 29.04 4.38 -0.81
N ASN A 41 29.69 4.92 0.15
CA ASN A 41 30.45 4.11 1.08
C ASN A 41 29.60 3.22 2.00
N ASN A 42 28.27 3.24 1.86
CA ASN A 42 27.36 2.56 2.79
C ASN A 42 26.17 1.82 2.16
N TYR A 43 26.30 1.25 0.95
CA TYR A 43 25.31 0.27 0.53
C TYR A 43 25.38 -0.95 1.46
N LYS A 44 24.33 -1.15 2.25
CA LYS A 44 24.09 -2.41 2.95
C LYS A 44 23.97 -3.52 1.90
N SER A 45 24.47 -4.71 2.19
CA SER A 45 24.39 -5.87 1.30
C SER A 45 22.99 -6.05 0.72
N GLY A 46 22.85 -6.16 -0.58
CA GLY A 46 21.59 -6.29 -1.30
C GLY A 46 20.88 -4.98 -1.69
N GLU A 47 21.37 -3.82 -1.30
CA GLU A 47 20.75 -2.53 -1.68
C GLU A 47 20.89 -2.25 -3.18
N ALA A 48 22.07 -2.45 -3.75
CA ALA A 48 22.32 -2.24 -5.17
C ALA A 48 21.41 -3.12 -6.06
N GLU A 49 21.12 -4.35 -5.62
CA GLU A 49 20.23 -5.27 -6.34
C GLU A 49 18.78 -4.79 -6.27
N ARG A 50 18.33 -4.31 -5.12
CA ARG A 50 16.98 -3.74 -4.96
C ARG A 50 16.79 -2.48 -5.80
N TYR A 51 17.77 -1.60 -5.83
CA TYR A 51 17.75 -0.41 -6.69
C TYR A 51 17.70 -0.80 -8.16
N THR A 52 18.51 -1.76 -8.58
CA THR A 52 18.51 -2.26 -9.95
C THR A 52 17.18 -2.91 -10.31
N ALA A 53 16.63 -3.73 -9.44
CA ALA A 53 15.32 -4.34 -9.65
C ALA A 53 14.21 -3.29 -9.77
N ALA A 54 14.21 -2.26 -8.92
CA ALA A 54 13.25 -1.17 -8.98
C ALA A 54 13.39 -0.30 -10.24
N LEU A 55 14.62 -0.09 -10.71
CA LEU A 55 14.88 0.61 -11.97
C LEU A 55 14.31 -0.12 -13.18
N ASN A 56 14.34 -1.45 -13.16
CA ASN A 56 13.91 -2.30 -14.27
C ASN A 56 12.43 -2.70 -14.17
N ASN A 57 11.87 -2.78 -12.97
CA ASN A 57 10.53 -3.31 -12.72
C ASN A 57 9.58 -2.29 -12.06
N GLY A 58 10.06 -1.07 -11.81
CA GLY A 58 9.36 -0.07 -11.03
C GLY A 58 9.52 -0.24 -9.52
N GLY A 59 9.19 0.81 -8.77
CA GLY A 59 9.32 0.83 -7.32
C GLY A 59 8.77 2.10 -6.67
N ILE A 60 8.71 2.08 -5.36
CA ILE A 60 8.41 3.19 -4.47
C ILE A 60 9.74 3.61 -3.84
N PHE A 61 10.16 4.84 -4.10
CA PHE A 61 11.42 5.39 -3.62
C PHE A 61 11.12 6.33 -2.46
N LEU A 62 11.57 6.02 -1.27
CA LEU A 62 11.46 6.89 -0.11
C LEU A 62 12.67 7.81 -0.04
N HIS A 63 12.44 9.09 0.25
CA HIS A 63 13.47 10.12 0.29
C HIS A 63 13.53 10.77 1.67
N GLU A 64 14.74 11.04 2.15
CA GLU A 64 14.99 11.77 3.39
C GLU A 64 14.51 13.24 3.28
N GLY A 65 14.67 13.84 2.11
CA GLY A 65 14.24 15.21 1.84
C GLY A 65 12.81 15.33 1.34
N ARG A 66 12.15 16.44 1.61
CA ARG A 66 10.88 16.82 0.96
C ARG A 66 11.08 16.99 -0.55
N ASN A 67 10.01 16.88 -1.33
CA ASN A 67 10.01 17.02 -2.79
C ASN A 67 10.93 16.02 -3.51
N ALA A 68 11.22 14.87 -2.90
CA ALA A 68 12.20 13.91 -3.39
C ALA A 68 13.52 14.61 -3.77
N SER A 69 14.01 15.46 -2.87
CA SER A 69 15.18 16.32 -3.06
C SER A 69 16.41 15.48 -3.42
N ARG A 70 17.17 15.95 -4.40
CA ARG A 70 18.41 15.29 -4.80
C ARG A 70 19.60 15.63 -3.91
N SER A 71 19.46 16.61 -3.04
CA SER A 71 20.50 16.98 -2.09
C SER A 71 20.53 16.07 -0.85
N GLN A 72 19.52 15.23 -0.70
CA GLN A 72 19.39 14.29 0.41
C GLN A 72 19.24 12.85 -0.11
N ASP A 73 19.43 11.89 0.77
CA ASP A 73 19.51 10.49 0.40
C ASP A 73 18.15 9.87 0.07
N ILE A 74 18.21 8.82 -0.74
CA ILE A 74 17.12 7.87 -0.86
C ILE A 74 17.24 6.92 0.32
N VAL A 75 16.24 6.97 1.20
CA VAL A 75 16.16 6.12 2.39
C VAL A 75 16.11 4.64 2.00
N CYS A 76 15.22 4.31 1.05
CA CYS A 76 15.13 2.96 0.49
C CYS A 76 14.31 2.92 -0.79
N VAL A 77 14.35 1.77 -1.46
CA VAL A 77 13.47 1.44 -2.59
C VAL A 77 12.68 0.18 -2.28
N ILE A 78 11.37 0.28 -2.43
CA ILE A 78 10.43 -0.79 -2.14
C ILE A 78 9.85 -1.30 -3.46
N PRO A 79 10.03 -2.59 -3.79
CA PRO A 79 9.31 -3.21 -4.90
C PRO A 79 7.80 -3.14 -4.68
N VAL A 80 7.03 -2.87 -5.75
CA VAL A 80 5.56 -2.81 -5.67
C VAL A 80 4.99 -4.21 -5.47
N ARG A 81 4.76 -4.57 -4.21
CA ARG A 81 4.13 -5.84 -3.80
C ARG A 81 3.11 -5.53 -2.72
N THR A 82 1.93 -6.13 -2.82
CA THR A 82 0.89 -5.98 -1.80
C THR A 82 1.31 -6.62 -0.46
N GLY A 83 0.96 -5.97 0.62
CA GLY A 83 1.23 -6.41 1.99
C GLY A 83 1.98 -5.38 2.82
N VAL A 84 2.31 -5.77 4.05
CA VAL A 84 3.18 -4.98 4.92
C VAL A 84 4.61 -5.08 4.41
N VAL A 85 5.23 -3.93 4.27
CA VAL A 85 6.63 -3.87 3.86
C VAL A 85 7.52 -4.20 5.05
N ASP A 86 8.33 -5.25 4.93
CA ASP A 86 9.42 -5.46 5.85
C ASP A 86 10.50 -4.39 5.59
N ARG A 87 10.54 -3.36 6.44
CA ARG A 87 11.48 -2.25 6.29
C ARG A 87 12.92 -2.70 6.39
N LYS A 88 13.24 -3.62 7.32
CA LYS A 88 14.60 -4.13 7.52
C LYS A 88 15.07 -4.92 6.29
N ALA A 89 14.22 -5.81 5.76
CA ALA A 89 14.53 -6.58 4.56
C ALA A 89 14.69 -5.68 3.32
N ASN A 90 14.02 -4.51 3.27
CA ASN A 90 14.17 -3.53 2.20
C ASN A 90 15.23 -2.45 2.50
N GLY A 91 15.95 -2.54 3.61
CA GLY A 91 16.99 -1.58 3.99
C GLY A 91 16.45 -0.19 4.34
N CYS A 92 15.14 -0.06 4.60
CA CYS A 92 14.54 1.21 4.96
C CYS A 92 14.89 1.57 6.41
N GLU A 93 15.54 2.70 6.59
CA GLU A 93 15.82 3.25 7.90
C GLU A 93 14.53 3.75 8.56
N ASN A 94 14.47 3.65 9.88
CA ASN A 94 13.32 4.12 10.65
C ASN A 94 13.38 5.64 10.74
N ASP A 95 12.22 6.29 10.66
CA ASP A 95 12.03 7.70 10.97
C ASP A 95 12.86 8.67 10.11
N GLU A 96 13.23 8.26 8.89
CA GLU A 96 14.04 9.07 7.97
C GLU A 96 13.21 9.68 6.82
N ALA A 97 12.20 8.95 6.33
CA ALA A 97 11.49 9.33 5.11
C ALA A 97 10.55 10.53 5.31
N ARG A 98 10.59 11.51 4.36
CA ARG A 98 9.75 12.71 4.33
C ARG A 98 9.00 12.91 3.03
N SER A 99 9.38 12.20 1.99
CA SER A 99 8.70 12.23 0.69
C SER A 99 8.92 10.92 -0.06
N MET A 100 8.20 10.73 -1.16
CA MET A 100 8.44 9.58 -2.04
C MET A 100 8.37 9.96 -3.50
N SER A 101 8.94 9.09 -4.35
CA SER A 101 8.65 9.08 -5.77
C SER A 101 8.26 7.68 -6.23
N LEU A 102 7.39 7.63 -7.24
CA LEU A 102 6.82 6.42 -7.82
C LEU A 102 7.31 6.24 -9.24
N SER A 103 7.67 5.03 -9.63
CA SER A 103 7.99 4.63 -10.99
C SER A 103 7.50 3.20 -11.23
N GLY A 104 6.89 2.90 -12.39
CA GLY A 104 6.37 1.58 -12.69
C GLY A 104 5.26 1.13 -11.73
N VAL A 105 4.43 2.04 -11.25
CA VAL A 105 3.36 1.75 -10.28
C VAL A 105 2.02 1.74 -11.00
N ALA A 106 1.31 0.63 -10.89
CA ALA A 106 0.00 0.48 -11.52
C ALA A 106 -1.07 1.36 -10.86
N THR A 107 -2.02 1.82 -11.67
CA THR A 107 -3.25 2.44 -11.17
C THR A 107 -3.95 1.51 -10.17
N GLY A 108 -4.61 2.09 -9.16
CA GLY A 108 -5.24 1.33 -8.09
C GLY A 108 -4.26 0.77 -7.04
N THR A 109 -3.00 1.13 -7.07
CA THR A 109 -2.09 0.87 -5.96
C THR A 109 -2.40 1.86 -4.83
N ARG A 110 -2.57 1.34 -3.61
CA ARG A 110 -2.66 2.12 -2.37
C ARG A 110 -1.37 1.96 -1.58
N ILE A 111 -0.81 3.06 -1.14
CA ILE A 111 0.38 3.11 -0.28
C ILE A 111 -0.02 3.83 0.99
N GLN A 112 0.20 3.20 2.13
CA GLN A 112 -0.06 3.79 3.44
C GLN A 112 1.23 3.80 4.24
N LEU A 113 1.51 4.95 4.85
CA LEU A 113 2.63 5.13 5.76
C LEU A 113 2.09 5.56 7.12
N PHE A 114 2.61 4.97 8.18
CA PHE A 114 2.17 5.20 9.56
C PHE A 114 3.36 5.57 10.43
N ASP A 115 3.15 6.51 11.36
CA ASP A 115 4.05 6.72 12.50
C ASP A 115 4.03 5.49 13.41
N SER A 116 2.84 5.00 13.73
CA SER A 116 2.68 3.79 14.53
C SER A 116 3.26 2.54 13.85
N GLY A 117 4.17 1.83 14.49
CA GLY A 117 4.69 0.54 14.04
C GLY A 117 3.63 -0.57 13.96
N SER A 118 2.50 -0.44 14.66
CA SER A 118 1.35 -1.34 14.55
C SER A 118 0.41 -0.99 13.40
N GLY A 119 0.52 0.23 12.83
CA GLY A 119 -0.39 0.75 11.80
C GLY A 119 -1.68 1.32 12.40
N ASN A 120 -1.61 1.85 13.62
CA ASN A 120 -2.75 2.48 14.28
C ASN A 120 -3.13 3.77 13.51
N THR A 121 -4.38 3.86 13.08
CA THR A 121 -4.92 4.99 12.32
C THR A 121 -5.33 6.17 13.21
N GLN A 122 -5.31 6.02 14.53
CA GLN A 122 -5.47 7.13 15.48
C GLN A 122 -4.20 7.96 15.62
N ASP A 123 -3.09 7.47 15.10
CA ASP A 123 -1.81 8.15 15.01
C ASP A 123 -1.59 8.71 13.61
N ASP A 124 -0.53 9.48 13.39
CA ASP A 124 -0.24 10.06 12.10
C ASP A 124 -0.07 9.00 11.02
N HIS A 125 -0.80 9.18 9.94
CA HIS A 125 -0.65 8.34 8.75
C HIS A 125 -1.05 9.09 7.49
N ILE A 126 -0.53 8.65 6.36
CA ILE A 126 -0.93 9.11 5.04
C ILE A 126 -1.38 7.92 4.19
N THR A 127 -2.47 8.11 3.45
CA THR A 127 -2.95 7.18 2.44
C THR A 127 -2.80 7.80 1.07
N ILE A 128 -2.09 7.11 0.18
CA ILE A 128 -1.82 7.55 -1.19
C ILE A 128 -2.42 6.55 -2.16
N ASP A 129 -3.36 7.01 -2.97
CA ASP A 129 -4.06 6.23 -3.99
C ASP A 129 -3.59 6.62 -5.39
N VAL A 130 -2.99 5.70 -6.12
CA VAL A 130 -2.50 5.92 -7.49
C VAL A 130 -3.66 5.86 -8.47
N LYS A 131 -3.93 6.96 -9.19
CA LYS A 131 -5.08 7.14 -10.09
C LYS A 131 -4.88 6.68 -11.52
N ARG A 132 -3.65 6.60 -11.98
CA ARG A 132 -3.30 6.10 -13.33
C ARG A 132 -2.06 5.22 -13.29
N ASN A 133 -1.82 4.49 -14.35
CA ASN A 133 -0.55 3.78 -14.50
C ASN A 133 0.60 4.79 -14.60
N ILE A 134 1.61 4.60 -13.76
CA ILE A 134 2.88 5.32 -13.81
C ILE A 134 3.87 4.39 -14.51
N GLY A 135 4.39 4.81 -15.67
CA GLY A 135 5.31 4.00 -16.46
C GLY A 135 6.65 3.75 -15.76
N ILE A 136 7.33 2.67 -16.15
CA ILE A 136 8.72 2.46 -15.74
C ILE A 136 9.57 3.58 -16.33
N GLY A 137 10.39 4.23 -15.50
CA GLY A 137 11.18 5.40 -15.89
C GLY A 137 10.42 6.74 -15.77
N GLU A 138 9.10 6.70 -15.66
CA GLU A 138 8.33 7.87 -15.26
C GLU A 138 8.49 8.13 -13.77
N ARG A 139 8.52 9.40 -13.39
CA ARG A 139 8.63 9.82 -12.00
C ARG A 139 7.45 10.67 -11.56
N VAL A 140 6.70 10.17 -10.59
CA VAL A 140 5.66 10.93 -9.90
C VAL A 140 6.11 11.18 -8.46
N VAL A 141 6.16 12.44 -8.04
CA VAL A 141 6.62 12.84 -6.70
C VAL A 141 5.43 13.11 -5.80
N ILE A 142 5.46 12.52 -4.60
CA ILE A 142 4.66 12.91 -3.43
C ILE A 142 5.57 13.74 -2.55
N PRO A 143 5.38 15.07 -2.49
CA PRO A 143 6.38 16.01 -1.99
C PRO A 143 6.57 15.98 -0.48
N SER A 144 5.55 15.58 0.27
CA SER A 144 5.56 15.50 1.74
C SER A 144 4.54 14.48 2.18
N PHE A 145 4.74 13.89 3.36
CA PHE A 145 3.77 12.99 4.00
C PHE A 145 2.81 13.73 4.94
N GLU A 146 2.93 15.05 5.05
CA GLU A 146 2.14 15.90 5.94
C GLU A 146 1.17 16.83 5.21
N SER A 147 0.81 16.52 3.98
CA SER A 147 -0.13 17.34 3.21
C SER A 147 -1.08 16.52 2.37
N ASP A 148 -2.33 16.94 2.32
CA ASP A 148 -3.29 16.45 1.36
C ASP A 148 -2.92 16.91 -0.04
N ALA A 149 -3.09 16.04 -1.03
CA ALA A 149 -2.86 16.38 -2.43
C ALA A 149 -3.81 15.57 -3.33
N SER A 150 -4.24 16.19 -4.42
CA SER A 150 -4.99 15.48 -5.45
C SER A 150 -4.65 16.04 -6.82
N ASN A 151 -4.22 15.17 -7.72
CA ASN A 151 -3.91 15.48 -9.12
C ASN A 151 -4.31 14.31 -10.04
N SER A 152 -3.91 14.34 -11.31
CA SER A 152 -4.18 13.25 -12.26
C SER A 152 -3.45 11.94 -11.95
N ASN A 153 -2.36 11.97 -11.18
CA ASN A 153 -1.52 10.82 -10.91
C ASN A 153 -1.94 10.08 -9.65
N TYR A 154 -2.27 10.83 -8.58
CA TYR A 154 -2.58 10.28 -7.27
C TYR A 154 -3.51 11.18 -6.47
N GLN A 155 -4.05 10.61 -5.41
CA GLN A 155 -4.66 11.31 -4.29
C GLN A 155 -3.90 10.91 -3.02
N ALA A 156 -3.54 11.90 -2.20
CA ALA A 156 -2.94 11.70 -0.90
C ALA A 156 -3.86 12.33 0.16
N VAL A 157 -4.14 11.59 1.21
CA VAL A 157 -4.93 12.04 2.37
C VAL A 157 -4.08 11.82 3.61
N TYR A 158 -3.74 12.89 4.29
CA TYR A 158 -2.96 12.89 5.51
C TYR A 158 -3.86 13.04 6.74
N ASN A 159 -3.78 12.09 7.66
CA ASN A 159 -4.43 12.15 8.96
C ASN A 159 -3.45 12.69 10.00
N ARG A 160 -3.79 13.81 10.61
CA ARG A 160 -2.88 14.65 11.39
C ARG A 160 -3.04 14.41 12.89
N ASN A 161 -1.90 14.27 13.55
CA ASN A 161 -1.79 14.33 14.99
C ASN A 161 -0.57 15.17 15.41
N ASN A 162 0.66 14.70 15.18
CA ASN A 162 1.89 15.35 15.61
C ASN A 162 2.99 15.43 14.54
N GLY A 163 2.69 15.07 13.30
CA GLY A 163 3.60 15.06 12.14
C GLY A 163 4.13 13.66 11.80
N LEU A 164 4.19 13.37 10.49
CA LEU A 164 4.63 12.06 9.95
C LEU A 164 6.01 12.12 9.28
N ASP A 165 6.44 13.29 8.80
CA ASP A 165 7.72 13.47 8.13
C ASP A 165 8.88 13.11 9.07
N GLY A 166 9.68 12.10 8.70
CA GLY A 166 10.76 11.59 9.53
C GLY A 166 10.32 10.73 10.70
N LYS A 167 9.09 10.19 10.68
CA LYS A 167 8.56 9.28 11.72
C LYS A 167 7.93 8.02 11.14
N THR A 168 8.12 7.74 9.86
CA THR A 168 7.51 6.58 9.23
C THR A 168 8.06 5.27 9.82
N SER A 169 7.22 4.59 10.58
CA SER A 169 7.53 3.32 11.24
C SER A 169 6.93 2.09 10.55
N ARG A 170 5.89 2.27 9.73
CA ARG A 170 5.23 1.18 9.01
C ARG A 170 4.81 1.62 7.62
N ILE A 171 4.90 0.72 6.66
CA ILE A 171 4.49 0.91 5.28
C ILE A 171 3.63 -0.28 4.86
N VAL A 172 2.48 0.02 4.26
CA VAL A 172 1.56 -0.98 3.73
C VAL A 172 1.28 -0.66 2.27
N ILE A 173 1.39 -1.65 1.40
CA ILE A 173 1.04 -1.52 -0.01
C ILE A 173 -0.15 -2.42 -0.28
N GLY A 174 -1.24 -1.83 -0.75
CA GLY A 174 -2.47 -2.50 -1.08
C GLY A 174 -3.00 -2.09 -2.45
N ARG A 175 -4.28 -2.29 -2.65
CA ARG A 175 -5.00 -1.79 -3.83
C ARG A 175 -6.12 -0.84 -3.40
N THR A 176 -6.33 0.19 -4.19
CA THR A 176 -7.50 1.06 -4.03
C THR A 176 -8.76 0.39 -4.58
N PRO A 177 -9.93 0.78 -4.07
CA PRO A 177 -11.19 0.28 -4.59
C PRO A 177 -11.54 0.72 -6.02
N THR A 178 -10.76 1.58 -6.64
CA THR A 178 -11.14 2.25 -7.90
C THR A 178 -10.81 1.48 -9.17
N ASN A 179 -10.00 0.43 -9.10
CA ASN A 179 -9.69 -0.43 -10.25
C ASN A 179 -10.28 -1.84 -10.07
N PHE A 180 -11.54 -1.91 -10.31
CA PHE A 180 -12.36 -3.11 -10.13
C PHE A 180 -12.53 -3.91 -11.43
N SER A 181 -11.44 -4.21 -12.12
CA SER A 181 -11.50 -5.23 -13.18
C SER A 181 -11.71 -6.63 -12.60
N ASP A 182 -11.22 -6.86 -11.37
CA ASP A 182 -11.26 -8.16 -10.71
C ASP A 182 -12.29 -8.21 -9.57
N ALA A 183 -12.86 -9.40 -9.33
CA ALA A 183 -13.75 -9.64 -8.22
C ALA A 183 -13.07 -9.33 -6.89
N SER A 184 -13.66 -8.44 -6.08
CA SER A 184 -13.08 -7.99 -4.81
C SER A 184 -14.11 -7.42 -3.83
N VAL A 185 -13.71 -7.38 -2.57
CA VAL A 185 -14.43 -6.71 -1.49
C VAL A 185 -13.55 -5.63 -0.87
N ALA A 186 -14.09 -4.42 -0.72
CA ALA A 186 -13.49 -3.29 -0.03
C ALA A 186 -14.10 -3.15 1.37
N PHE A 187 -13.28 -3.08 2.41
CA PHE A 187 -13.68 -2.92 3.79
C PHE A 187 -13.50 -1.48 4.27
N TYR A 188 -14.40 -1.02 5.14
CA TYR A 188 -14.46 0.36 5.60
C TYR A 188 -14.60 0.44 7.12
N GLU A 189 -14.01 1.49 7.70
CA GLU A 189 -14.06 1.80 9.14
C GLU A 189 -15.43 2.35 9.59
N GLY A 190 -16.19 2.95 8.69
CA GLY A 190 -17.55 3.44 8.95
C GLY A 190 -18.62 2.46 8.47
N THR A 191 -19.86 2.62 8.93
CA THR A 191 -21.03 1.93 8.38
C THR A 191 -21.36 2.45 6.98
N ASN A 192 -22.11 1.68 6.17
CA ASN A 192 -22.52 2.06 4.81
C ASN A 192 -21.37 2.42 3.86
N ALA A 193 -20.24 1.74 3.97
CA ALA A 193 -19.02 2.02 3.21
C ALA A 193 -18.59 3.50 3.31
N SER A 194 -18.73 4.08 4.50
CA SER A 194 -18.31 5.43 4.84
C SER A 194 -16.98 5.46 5.61
N GLN A 195 -16.49 6.63 5.91
CA GLN A 195 -15.19 6.88 6.52
C GLN A 195 -14.03 6.32 5.68
N ASN A 196 -12.91 5.98 6.31
CA ASN A 196 -11.74 5.51 5.59
C ASN A 196 -11.97 4.11 5.01
N LEU A 197 -11.40 3.89 3.85
CA LEU A 197 -11.22 2.56 3.31
C LEU A 197 -10.09 1.89 4.09
N ASP A 198 -10.39 0.79 4.76
CA ASP A 198 -9.39 0.03 5.48
C ASP A 198 -8.54 -0.84 4.53
N CYS A 199 -9.16 -1.74 3.80
CA CYS A 199 -8.44 -2.61 2.86
C CYS A 199 -9.32 -3.13 1.72
N VAL A 200 -8.68 -3.70 0.67
CA VAL A 200 -9.37 -4.37 -0.44
C VAL A 200 -8.81 -5.76 -0.64
N ILE A 201 -9.71 -6.73 -0.79
CA ILE A 201 -9.38 -8.14 -0.86
C ILE A 201 -9.98 -8.78 -2.11
N PRO A 202 -9.18 -9.43 -2.95
CA PRO A 202 -9.68 -10.11 -4.12
C PRO A 202 -10.42 -11.40 -3.78
N PHE A 203 -11.44 -11.77 -4.59
CA PHE A 203 -12.09 -13.10 -4.54
C PHE A 203 -11.40 -14.13 -5.44
N SER A 204 -10.15 -13.91 -5.84
CA SER A 204 -9.45 -14.75 -6.83
C SER A 204 -9.07 -16.14 -6.34
N SER A 205 -9.04 -16.36 -5.03
CA SER A 205 -8.74 -17.65 -4.39
C SER A 205 -9.25 -17.70 -2.95
N SER A 206 -9.32 -18.90 -2.38
CA SER A 206 -9.65 -19.05 -0.96
C SER A 206 -8.41 -18.83 -0.10
N TYR A 207 -8.53 -17.98 0.91
CA TYR A 207 -7.45 -17.71 1.86
C TYR A 207 -7.96 -17.18 3.21
N THR A 208 -7.08 -17.15 4.17
CA THR A 208 -7.34 -16.59 5.49
C THR A 208 -6.64 -15.25 5.68
N MET A 209 -7.28 -14.34 6.41
CA MET A 209 -6.75 -13.03 6.76
C MET A 209 -6.59 -12.94 8.27
N LYS A 210 -5.41 -12.57 8.72
CA LYS A 210 -5.13 -12.27 10.14
C LYS A 210 -4.88 -10.77 10.25
N MET A 211 -5.85 -10.01 10.78
CA MET A 211 -5.77 -8.56 10.85
C MET A 211 -4.58 -8.08 11.71
N LYS A 212 -4.30 -8.75 12.84
CA LYS A 212 -3.14 -8.43 13.69
C LYS A 212 -1.79 -8.54 12.97
N SER A 213 -1.67 -9.41 11.98
CA SER A 213 -0.49 -9.49 11.12
C SER A 213 -0.61 -8.60 9.88
N ASN A 214 -1.67 -7.80 9.80
CA ASN A 214 -2.00 -6.90 8.72
C ASN A 214 -1.97 -7.57 7.34
N SER A 215 -2.56 -8.76 7.27
CA SER A 215 -2.75 -9.44 5.99
C SER A 215 -3.55 -8.53 5.05
N PHE A 216 -3.06 -8.31 3.85
CA PHE A 216 -3.67 -7.43 2.84
C PHE A 216 -3.82 -5.96 3.25
N GLY A 217 -3.11 -5.50 4.29
CA GLY A 217 -3.21 -4.14 4.78
C GLY A 217 -4.46 -3.85 5.61
N CYS A 218 -5.24 -4.87 5.99
CA CYS A 218 -6.42 -4.69 6.83
C CYS A 218 -6.03 -4.43 8.28
N SER A 219 -6.62 -3.41 8.88
CA SER A 219 -6.40 -3.04 10.28
C SER A 219 -7.22 -3.92 11.22
N ASN A 220 -6.65 -4.22 12.39
CA ASN A 220 -7.36 -4.98 13.42
C ASN A 220 -8.40 -4.08 14.09
N ASP A 221 -9.62 -4.59 14.26
CA ASP A 221 -10.71 -3.96 15.00
C ASP A 221 -11.28 -2.64 14.40
N GLU A 222 -10.96 -2.32 13.14
CA GLU A 222 -11.43 -1.10 12.46
C GLU A 222 -12.64 -1.32 11.55
N ILE A 223 -12.75 -2.49 10.94
CA ILE A 223 -13.73 -2.80 9.90
C ILE A 223 -15.17 -2.84 10.46
N LYS A 224 -16.09 -2.05 9.86
CA LYS A 224 -17.51 -2.01 10.24
C LYS A 224 -18.47 -2.31 9.09
N SER A 225 -18.05 -2.10 7.85
CA SER A 225 -18.86 -2.33 6.65
C SER A 225 -18.00 -2.75 5.47
N ALA A 226 -18.64 -3.10 4.35
CA ALA A 226 -17.94 -3.42 3.12
C ALA A 226 -18.65 -2.91 1.88
N ARG A 227 -17.93 -2.88 0.76
CA ARG A 227 -18.46 -2.75 -0.59
C ARG A 227 -17.94 -3.90 -1.44
N ILE A 228 -18.82 -4.76 -1.89
CA ILE A 228 -18.50 -5.77 -2.89
C ILE A 228 -18.49 -5.09 -4.25
N ILE A 229 -17.39 -5.21 -4.97
CA ILE A 229 -17.18 -4.48 -6.21
C ILE A 229 -17.58 -5.29 -7.41
N LYS A 230 -17.06 -6.49 -7.49
CA LYS A 230 -17.48 -7.56 -8.38
C LYS A 230 -17.35 -8.87 -7.63
N ALA A 231 -18.23 -9.80 -7.88
CA ALA A 231 -18.14 -11.14 -7.34
C ALA A 231 -18.97 -12.11 -8.20
N LYS A 232 -18.61 -13.37 -8.19
CA LYS A 232 -19.42 -14.44 -8.75
C LYS A 232 -20.40 -14.97 -7.70
N ALA A 233 -21.56 -15.43 -8.16
CA ALA A 233 -22.48 -16.20 -7.33
C ALA A 233 -21.75 -17.39 -6.69
N GLY A 234 -22.03 -17.66 -5.40
CA GLY A 234 -21.35 -18.69 -4.62
C GLY A 234 -20.06 -18.26 -3.95
N ALA A 235 -19.49 -17.10 -4.30
CA ALA A 235 -18.40 -16.54 -3.50
C ALA A 235 -18.90 -16.14 -2.11
N SER A 236 -18.01 -16.18 -1.12
CA SER A 236 -18.38 -15.84 0.26
C SER A 236 -17.19 -15.32 1.04
N PHE A 237 -17.46 -14.63 2.13
CA PHE A 237 -16.47 -14.36 3.15
C PHE A 237 -17.08 -14.41 4.54
N THR A 238 -16.25 -14.85 5.50
CA THR A 238 -16.63 -14.92 6.93
C THR A 238 -15.63 -14.11 7.74
N LEU A 239 -16.13 -13.22 8.56
CA LEU A 239 -15.35 -12.37 9.47
C LEU A 239 -15.63 -12.80 10.91
N THR A 240 -14.64 -12.71 11.79
CA THR A 240 -14.77 -13.01 13.22
C THR A 240 -13.96 -12.04 14.07
N GLY A 241 -14.43 -11.78 15.30
CA GLY A 241 -13.73 -10.97 16.29
C GLY A 241 -12.54 -11.67 16.93
N HIS A 242 -12.41 -13.00 16.79
CA HIS A 242 -11.33 -13.75 17.39
C HIS A 242 -10.06 -13.76 16.50
N PRO A 243 -8.87 -13.38 17.01
CA PRO A 243 -7.65 -13.24 16.19
C PRO A 243 -7.09 -14.55 15.61
N GLN A 244 -7.58 -15.68 16.07
CA GLN A 244 -7.22 -17.01 15.55
C GLN A 244 -8.37 -17.66 14.75
N GLY A 245 -9.43 -16.90 14.43
CA GLY A 245 -10.55 -17.38 13.63
C GLY A 245 -11.56 -18.24 14.39
N ASN A 246 -11.55 -18.26 15.72
CA ASN A 246 -12.57 -18.93 16.51
C ASN A 246 -13.92 -18.20 16.40
N PHE A 247 -15.00 -18.94 16.22
CA PHE A 247 -16.33 -18.40 16.00
C PHE A 247 -17.09 -18.06 17.30
N ASN A 248 -16.56 -18.38 18.48
CA ASN A 248 -17.22 -18.14 19.77
C ASN A 248 -17.32 -16.66 20.15
N GLU A 249 -16.47 -15.80 19.59
CA GLU A 249 -16.47 -14.35 19.85
C GLU A 249 -17.35 -13.55 18.87
N GLY A 250 -18.18 -14.24 18.11
CA GLY A 250 -19.01 -13.66 17.09
C GLY A 250 -18.42 -13.82 15.69
N ARG A 251 -19.29 -13.97 14.73
CA ARG A 251 -18.96 -14.02 13.31
C ARG A 251 -20.05 -13.44 12.43
N THR A 252 -19.65 -12.97 11.28
CA THR A 252 -20.58 -12.60 10.22
C THR A 252 -20.14 -13.26 8.92
N THR A 253 -21.03 -13.98 8.27
CA THR A 253 -20.82 -14.55 6.94
C THR A 253 -21.61 -13.80 5.91
N VAL A 254 -20.97 -13.48 4.79
CA VAL A 254 -21.58 -12.87 3.61
C VAL A 254 -21.50 -13.85 2.47
N GLU A 255 -22.65 -14.23 1.91
CA GLU A 255 -22.80 -15.10 0.75
C GLU A 255 -23.25 -14.26 -0.45
N ILE A 256 -22.63 -14.46 -1.60
CA ILE A 256 -22.99 -13.81 -2.87
C ILE A 256 -24.03 -14.68 -3.57
N LEU A 257 -25.25 -14.16 -3.72
CA LEU A 257 -26.39 -14.92 -4.25
C LEU A 257 -26.48 -14.90 -5.77
N ARG A 258 -25.95 -13.86 -6.40
CA ARG A 258 -25.86 -13.73 -7.87
C ARG A 258 -24.59 -13.01 -8.27
N ASP A 259 -24.25 -13.07 -9.57
CA ASP A 259 -23.10 -12.31 -10.10
C ASP A 259 -23.28 -10.80 -9.82
N ILE A 260 -22.33 -10.22 -9.13
CA ILE A 260 -22.25 -8.78 -8.84
C ILE A 260 -21.38 -8.13 -9.91
N THR A 261 -22.00 -7.28 -10.71
CA THR A 261 -21.34 -6.50 -11.78
C THR A 261 -21.31 -5.00 -11.46
N LEU A 262 -22.20 -4.55 -10.57
CA LEU A 262 -22.23 -3.19 -10.00
C LEU A 262 -21.99 -3.27 -8.49
N PRO A 263 -21.32 -2.28 -7.89
CA PRO A 263 -20.97 -2.34 -6.47
C PRO A 263 -22.18 -2.48 -5.55
N VAL A 264 -22.11 -3.43 -4.61
CA VAL A 264 -23.13 -3.69 -3.57
C VAL A 264 -22.55 -3.34 -2.20
N VAL A 265 -23.25 -2.53 -1.43
CA VAL A 265 -22.83 -2.13 -0.08
C VAL A 265 -23.39 -3.11 0.95
N ILE A 266 -22.50 -3.60 1.83
CA ILE A 266 -22.83 -4.26 3.08
C ILE A 266 -22.79 -3.20 4.17
N PRO A 267 -23.94 -2.72 4.67
CA PRO A 267 -23.97 -1.54 5.52
C PRO A 267 -23.35 -1.74 6.90
N SER A 268 -23.42 -2.96 7.42
CA SER A 268 -22.86 -3.30 8.74
C SER A 268 -22.67 -4.81 8.88
N PHE A 269 -21.71 -5.21 9.73
CA PHE A 269 -21.52 -6.61 10.14
C PHE A 269 -22.17 -6.95 11.47
N ASN A 270 -23.01 -6.04 12.00
CA ASN A 270 -23.66 -6.20 13.30
C ASN A 270 -25.08 -6.78 13.22
N SER A 271 -25.62 -6.95 12.04
CA SER A 271 -26.99 -7.45 11.82
C SER A 271 -27.08 -8.36 10.60
N SER A 272 -27.98 -9.33 10.69
CA SER A 272 -28.33 -10.18 9.54
C SER A 272 -29.31 -9.48 8.62
N TYR A 273 -29.15 -9.64 7.31
CA TYR A 273 -30.12 -9.25 6.30
C TYR A 273 -29.88 -10.02 5.00
N SER A 274 -30.86 -10.01 4.10
CA SER A 274 -30.75 -10.59 2.77
C SER A 274 -31.46 -9.73 1.75
N ASN A 275 -30.90 -9.64 0.55
CA ASN A 275 -31.51 -9.05 -0.64
C ASN A 275 -31.25 -9.95 -1.85
N SER A 276 -31.47 -9.45 -3.08
CA SER A 276 -31.23 -10.21 -4.32
C SER A 276 -29.76 -10.52 -4.58
N ASP A 277 -28.84 -9.77 -4.00
CA ASP A 277 -27.42 -9.81 -4.30
C ASP A 277 -26.64 -10.62 -3.28
N VAL A 278 -26.98 -10.44 -2.00
CA VAL A 278 -26.22 -10.96 -0.88
C VAL A 278 -27.11 -11.43 0.26
N LYS A 279 -26.63 -12.44 0.99
CA LYS A 279 -27.14 -12.84 2.30
C LYS A 279 -26.06 -12.61 3.34
N VAL A 280 -26.38 -11.78 4.32
CA VAL A 280 -25.52 -11.49 5.47
C VAL A 280 -26.11 -12.19 6.67
N THR A 281 -25.33 -13.07 7.29
CA THR A 281 -25.74 -13.79 8.49
C THR A 281 -24.78 -13.44 9.62
N ASN A 282 -25.29 -12.73 10.63
CA ASN A 282 -24.58 -12.44 11.86
C ASN A 282 -24.93 -13.50 12.91
N TYR A 283 -23.92 -14.12 13.50
CA TYR A 283 -24.05 -15.16 14.51
C TYR A 283 -23.61 -14.64 15.88
N THR A 284 -24.46 -14.77 16.87
CA THR A 284 -24.22 -14.59 18.30
C THR A 284 -23.88 -13.21 18.80
N LYS A 285 -22.95 -12.45 18.19
CA LYS A 285 -22.51 -11.12 18.67
C LYS A 285 -22.19 -10.19 17.49
N ALA A 286 -22.43 -8.92 17.70
CA ALA A 286 -21.97 -7.87 16.79
C ALA A 286 -20.45 -7.79 16.73
N ILE A 287 -19.88 -7.82 15.52
CA ILE A 287 -18.44 -7.84 15.31
C ILE A 287 -17.89 -6.60 14.59
N GLY A 288 -18.75 -5.71 14.09
CA GLY A 288 -18.29 -4.47 13.44
C GLY A 288 -17.43 -3.62 14.37
N GLY A 289 -16.22 -3.29 13.94
CA GLY A 289 -15.21 -2.64 14.76
C GLY A 289 -14.50 -3.55 15.77
N LYS A 290 -14.59 -4.88 15.59
CA LYS A 290 -13.90 -5.89 16.40
C LYS A 290 -13.39 -7.04 15.54
N ILE A 291 -13.25 -6.82 14.23
CA ILE A 291 -12.87 -7.87 13.29
C ILE A 291 -11.36 -8.07 13.36
N SER A 292 -10.95 -9.27 13.73
CA SER A 292 -9.55 -9.65 13.88
C SER A 292 -9.10 -10.75 12.92
N PHE A 293 -10.06 -11.44 12.26
CA PHE A 293 -9.75 -12.53 11.35
C PHE A 293 -10.84 -12.68 10.27
N GLY A 294 -10.47 -13.18 9.10
CA GLY A 294 -11.39 -13.43 8.02
C GLY A 294 -11.02 -14.66 7.17
N TYR A 295 -12.06 -15.31 6.65
CA TYR A 295 -11.97 -16.35 5.64
C TYR A 295 -12.58 -15.80 4.35
N ILE A 296 -11.88 -15.89 3.25
CA ILE A 296 -12.39 -15.57 1.91
C ILE A 296 -12.51 -16.87 1.13
N GLY A 297 -13.69 -17.11 0.55
CA GLY A 297 -13.93 -18.20 -0.37
C GLY A 297 -14.30 -17.65 -1.75
N GLY A 298 -13.48 -17.91 -2.76
CA GLY A 298 -13.85 -17.65 -4.15
C GLY A 298 -14.93 -18.65 -4.62
N ALA A 299 -15.82 -18.23 -5.52
CA ALA A 299 -16.60 -19.17 -6.32
C ALA A 299 -15.62 -19.93 -7.23
N GLN A 300 -15.71 -21.26 -7.23
CA GLN A 300 -14.97 -22.11 -8.17
C GLN A 300 -15.63 -22.07 -9.55
#